data_5be5249c3404594865cc759ecefa68b6
#
_entry.id   5be5249c3404594865cc759ecefa68b6
#
_cell.length_a   1.000
_cell.length_b   1.000
_cell.length_c   1.000
_cell.angle_alpha   90.00
_cell.angle_beta   90.00
_cell.angle_gamma   90.00
#
_symmetry.space_group_name_H-M   'P 1'
#
loop_
_entity.id
_entity.type
_entity.pdbx_description
1 polymer ?
#
loop_
_entity_poly.entity_id
_entity_poly.type
_entity_poly.pdbx_seq_one_letter_code
_entity_poly.pdbx_strand_id
1 'polypeptide(L)'
;MGVGINLLRYRKWLRTAIMLGVMLFSLPGLSSRQTQEQPVFTAIDFEQSRNQWDRYGFGADNTILDQWQSLLQRASSLNTDEKLRQINAFVHDVLNYQLDSALWGREDYWASPLETLAQGRGDCEDFVIIQYISLLSAGISDDKLRLIYVRARIGGPASPVTRPHMVLGYYPEPGAEPILLDSLIEDILPASERTDLTPVFSFNSSELWAGGSGASAGSSTARLSPWRNVLDRMRSEGVTFNVPR
;
A
#
# COMPACT_ATOMS: atom_id res chain seq x y z
N MET A 1 -18.22 47.04 39.38
CA MET A 1 -18.76 46.24 40.47
C MET A 1 -17.94 44.98 40.55
N GLY A 2 -17.05 44.94 41.52
CA GLY A 2 -16.20 43.82 41.82
C GLY A 2 -16.75 42.99 42.96
N VAL A 3 -16.33 41.76 43.04
CA VAL A 3 -16.22 40.93 44.26
C VAL A 3 -15.22 39.86 43.87
N GLY A 4 -14.04 39.70 44.37
CA GLY A 4 -13.58 39.75 45.78
C GLY A 4 -13.18 38.35 46.19
N ILE A 5 -11.97 38.02 45.99
CA ILE A 5 -10.95 37.23 46.72
C ILE A 5 -11.45 36.58 48.03
N ASN A 6 -11.07 35.35 48.24
CA ASN A 6 -10.62 34.91 49.57
C ASN A 6 -9.58 33.77 49.49
N LEU A 7 -8.34 34.16 49.69
CA LEU A 7 -7.26 33.35 50.22
C LEU A 7 -7.44 33.27 51.74
N LEU A 8 -7.29 32.13 52.39
CA LEU A 8 -6.53 31.94 53.61
C LEU A 8 -6.90 30.60 54.31
N ARG A 9 -5.80 29.94 54.69
CA ARG A 9 -5.67 29.04 55.86
C ARG A 9 -6.02 27.58 55.70
N TYR A 10 -4.96 26.78 55.70
CA TYR A 10 -4.67 25.92 56.84
C TYR A 10 -3.19 25.52 56.88
N ARG A 11 -2.57 26.01 57.97
CA ARG A 11 -1.21 25.65 58.41
C ARG A 11 -1.30 24.55 59.44
N LYS A 12 -0.25 23.69 59.46
CA LYS A 12 0.22 22.80 60.55
C LYS A 12 -0.49 21.48 60.75
N TRP A 13 0.29 20.41 60.55
CA TRP A 13 0.76 19.56 61.64
C TRP A 13 1.95 18.71 61.15
N LEU A 14 3.13 19.03 61.73
CA LEU A 14 4.27 18.13 61.77
C LEU A 14 3.96 17.01 62.78
N ARG A 15 4.12 15.75 62.36
CA ARG A 15 4.55 14.68 63.26
C ARG A 15 5.37 13.65 62.51
N THR A 16 6.61 13.53 62.93
CA THR A 16 7.64 12.58 62.64
C THR A 16 7.16 11.16 62.84
N ALA A 17 7.29 10.32 61.84
CA ALA A 17 7.35 8.87 61.98
C ALA A 17 8.38 8.33 60.97
N ILE A 18 9.54 7.96 61.51
CA ILE A 18 10.56 7.20 60.84
C ILE A 18 10.02 5.77 60.68
N MET A 19 9.69 5.38 59.46
CA MET A 19 9.48 3.97 59.13
C MET A 19 10.51 3.60 58.05
N LEU A 20 11.40 2.69 58.38
CA LEU A 20 12.23 1.95 57.42
C LEU A 20 11.32 1.25 56.44
N GLY A 21 11.14 1.77 55.26
CA GLY A 21 10.44 1.11 54.16
C GLY A 21 11.47 0.62 53.16
N VAL A 22 11.58 -0.67 53.05
CA VAL A 22 12.33 -1.42 52.04
C VAL A 22 11.97 -0.88 50.66
N MET A 23 12.94 -0.22 49.99
CA MET A 23 12.82 0.15 48.58
C MET A 23 12.83 -1.16 47.75
N LEU A 24 11.65 -1.63 47.41
CA LEU A 24 11.47 -2.53 46.29
C LEU A 24 11.70 -1.71 45.01
N PHE A 25 12.89 -1.81 44.45
CA PHE A 25 13.15 -1.37 43.09
C PHE A 25 12.29 -2.21 42.15
N SER A 26 11.13 -1.68 41.78
CA SER A 26 10.37 -2.17 40.64
C SER A 26 11.21 -1.87 39.39
N LEU A 27 11.89 -2.86 38.87
CA LEU A 27 12.49 -2.78 37.54
C LEU A 27 11.37 -2.43 36.57
N PRO A 28 11.54 -1.38 35.72
CA PRO A 28 10.59 -1.14 34.66
C PRO A 28 10.55 -2.40 33.80
N GLY A 29 9.39 -3.03 33.74
CA GLY A 29 9.18 -4.17 32.86
C GLY A 29 9.64 -3.79 31.47
N LEU A 30 10.62 -4.52 30.96
CA LEU A 30 10.93 -4.55 29.53
C LEU A 30 9.66 -5.00 28.84
N SER A 31 8.83 -4.02 28.44
CA SER A 31 7.78 -4.26 27.48
C SER A 31 8.50 -4.70 26.20
N SER A 32 8.54 -5.99 25.99
CA SER A 32 8.93 -6.54 24.70
C SER A 32 7.98 -5.93 23.68
N ARG A 33 8.43 -4.89 22.98
CA ARG A 33 7.81 -4.52 21.72
C ARG A 33 7.84 -5.80 20.89
N GLN A 34 6.71 -6.46 20.77
CA GLN A 34 6.50 -7.40 19.69
C GLN A 34 6.68 -6.56 18.43
N THR A 35 7.86 -6.64 17.85
CA THR A 35 8.10 -6.22 16.47
C THR A 35 7.14 -7.09 15.65
N GLN A 36 6.02 -6.52 15.24
CA GLN A 36 5.10 -7.16 14.32
C GLN A 36 5.88 -7.25 13.02
N GLU A 37 6.41 -8.44 12.77
CA GLU A 37 7.23 -8.72 11.60
C GLU A 37 6.39 -8.46 10.36
N GLN A 38 6.91 -7.62 9.48
CA GLN A 38 6.19 -7.09 8.33
C GLN A 38 6.19 -8.12 7.18
N PRO A 39 5.09 -8.23 6.41
CA PRO A 39 5.04 -9.15 5.29
C PRO A 39 6.04 -8.73 4.21
N VAL A 40 6.96 -9.62 3.87
CA VAL A 40 7.90 -9.43 2.76
C VAL A 40 7.45 -10.31 1.60
N PHE A 41 7.29 -9.74 0.41
CA PHE A 41 6.99 -10.48 -0.81
C PHE A 41 8.09 -11.51 -1.08
N THR A 42 7.69 -12.74 -1.42
CA THR A 42 8.65 -13.84 -1.63
C THR A 42 8.61 -14.36 -3.06
N ALA A 43 7.45 -14.72 -3.57
CA ALA A 43 7.31 -15.33 -4.88
C ALA A 43 5.85 -15.38 -5.35
N ILE A 44 5.67 -15.68 -6.65
CA ILE A 44 4.40 -16.11 -7.23
C ILE A 44 4.54 -17.57 -7.61
N ASP A 45 3.66 -18.41 -7.06
CA ASP A 45 3.49 -19.80 -7.47
C ASP A 45 2.49 -19.85 -8.63
N PHE A 46 3.01 -19.89 -9.84
CA PHE A 46 2.18 -19.93 -11.06
C PHE A 46 1.41 -21.23 -11.25
N GLU A 47 1.82 -22.33 -10.66
CA GLU A 47 1.04 -23.58 -10.67
C GLU A 47 -0.22 -23.41 -9.82
N GLN A 48 -0.07 -22.88 -8.61
CA GLN A 48 -1.21 -22.54 -7.76
C GLN A 48 -2.11 -21.48 -8.42
N SER A 49 -1.54 -20.46 -9.06
CA SER A 49 -2.28 -19.42 -9.78
C SER A 49 -3.15 -20.03 -10.90
N ARG A 50 -2.61 -20.95 -11.70
CA ARG A 50 -3.39 -21.66 -12.75
C ARG A 50 -4.54 -22.46 -12.16
N ASN A 51 -4.30 -23.19 -11.07
CA ASN A 51 -5.33 -23.95 -10.39
C ASN A 51 -6.48 -23.07 -9.86
N GLN A 52 -6.16 -21.83 -9.43
CA GLN A 52 -7.19 -20.87 -9.01
C GLN A 52 -7.89 -20.21 -10.20
N TRP A 53 -7.17 -19.92 -11.27
CA TRP A 53 -7.75 -19.39 -12.51
C TRP A 53 -8.88 -20.27 -13.03
N ASP A 54 -8.67 -21.58 -13.08
CA ASP A 54 -9.68 -22.54 -13.49
C ASP A 54 -10.90 -22.53 -12.56
N ARG A 55 -10.71 -22.32 -11.26
CA ARG A 55 -11.78 -22.24 -10.27
C ARG A 55 -12.61 -20.97 -10.38
N TYR A 56 -12.01 -19.86 -10.76
CA TYR A 56 -12.75 -18.60 -10.95
C TYR A 56 -13.68 -18.67 -12.16
N GLY A 57 -13.47 -19.60 -13.10
CA GLY A 57 -14.33 -19.80 -14.24
C GLY A 57 -14.40 -18.61 -15.20
N PHE A 58 -13.39 -17.73 -15.17
CA PHE A 58 -13.33 -16.53 -16.01
C PHE A 58 -13.08 -16.81 -17.49
N GLY A 59 -13.15 -18.05 -17.92
CA GLY A 59 -12.87 -18.48 -19.28
C GLY A 59 -11.55 -19.24 -19.39
N ALA A 60 -11.46 -20.09 -20.40
CA ALA A 60 -10.36 -21.04 -20.51
C ALA A 60 -9.06 -20.47 -21.10
N ASP A 61 -8.97 -19.17 -21.36
CA ASP A 61 -7.77 -18.59 -21.97
C ASP A 61 -6.74 -18.18 -20.91
N ASN A 62 -5.81 -19.10 -20.64
CA ASN A 62 -4.67 -18.87 -19.75
C ASN A 62 -3.53 -18.06 -20.40
N THR A 63 -3.69 -17.63 -21.64
CA THR A 63 -2.63 -16.94 -22.42
C THR A 63 -2.12 -15.72 -21.69
N ILE A 64 -3.00 -14.96 -21.06
CA ILE A 64 -2.62 -13.75 -20.31
C ILE A 64 -1.77 -14.06 -19.09
N LEU A 65 -2.06 -15.14 -18.37
CA LEU A 65 -1.29 -15.59 -17.22
C LEU A 65 0.11 -16.06 -17.65
N ASP A 66 0.21 -16.76 -18.79
CA ASP A 66 1.49 -17.17 -19.38
C ASP A 66 2.32 -15.96 -19.87
N GLN A 67 1.66 -14.97 -20.45
CA GLN A 67 2.31 -13.71 -20.85
C GLN A 67 2.86 -12.95 -19.62
N TRP A 68 2.07 -12.85 -18.55
CA TRP A 68 2.49 -12.24 -17.29
C TRP A 68 3.68 -12.98 -16.69
N GLN A 69 3.63 -14.30 -16.56
CA GLN A 69 4.74 -15.12 -16.07
C GLN A 69 6.02 -14.90 -16.91
N SER A 70 5.89 -14.91 -18.24
CA SER A 70 7.01 -14.70 -19.15
C SER A 70 7.60 -13.30 -19.04
N LEU A 71 6.74 -12.28 -18.84
CA LEU A 71 7.19 -10.91 -18.57
C LEU A 71 8.02 -10.85 -17.29
N LEU A 72 7.52 -11.40 -16.18
CA LEU A 72 8.20 -11.33 -14.89
C LEU A 72 9.57 -12.04 -14.93
N GLN A 73 9.64 -13.19 -15.62
CA GLN A 73 10.90 -13.90 -15.81
C GLN A 73 11.93 -13.05 -16.56
N ARG A 74 11.53 -12.41 -17.67
CA ARG A 74 12.41 -11.51 -18.42
C ARG A 74 12.79 -10.26 -17.60
N ALA A 75 11.80 -9.64 -16.96
CA ALA A 75 11.99 -8.41 -16.20
C ALA A 75 12.97 -8.57 -15.03
N SER A 76 13.10 -9.76 -14.45
CA SER A 76 14.02 -10.00 -13.33
C SER A 76 15.48 -9.61 -13.64
N SER A 77 15.92 -9.74 -14.89
CA SER A 77 17.28 -9.44 -15.34
C SER A 77 17.47 -8.01 -15.88
N LEU A 78 16.41 -7.22 -16.02
CA LEU A 78 16.47 -5.87 -16.57
C LEU A 78 16.93 -4.84 -15.52
N ASN A 79 17.38 -3.67 -16.00
CA ASN A 79 17.57 -2.50 -15.14
C ASN A 79 16.20 -1.94 -14.68
N THR A 80 16.21 -1.07 -13.68
CA THR A 80 15.00 -0.56 -13.06
C THR A 80 14.08 0.18 -14.03
N ASP A 81 14.62 1.07 -14.86
CA ASP A 81 13.82 1.87 -15.79
C ASP A 81 13.11 0.97 -16.81
N GLU A 82 13.78 -0.08 -17.24
CA GLU A 82 13.21 -1.05 -18.16
C GLU A 82 12.11 -1.89 -17.49
N LYS A 83 12.31 -2.28 -16.22
CA LYS A 83 11.27 -2.96 -15.42
C LYS A 83 10.02 -2.10 -15.33
N LEU A 84 10.16 -0.83 -14.95
CA LEU A 84 9.04 0.10 -14.85
C LEU A 84 8.30 0.21 -16.19
N ARG A 85 9.03 0.43 -17.29
CA ARG A 85 8.43 0.58 -18.61
C ARG A 85 7.73 -0.68 -19.12
N GLN A 86 8.37 -1.84 -19.04
CA GLN A 86 7.78 -3.08 -19.57
C GLN A 86 6.58 -3.54 -18.76
N ILE A 87 6.60 -3.40 -17.43
CA ILE A 87 5.49 -3.76 -16.58
C ILE A 87 4.32 -2.79 -16.77
N ASN A 88 4.60 -1.48 -16.86
CA ASN A 88 3.56 -0.48 -17.14
C ASN A 88 2.89 -0.72 -18.49
N ALA A 89 3.68 -0.89 -19.55
CA ALA A 89 3.17 -1.17 -20.89
C ALA A 89 2.30 -2.44 -20.91
N PHE A 90 2.77 -3.54 -20.30
CA PHE A 90 1.98 -4.77 -20.21
C PHE A 90 0.62 -4.55 -19.55
N VAL A 91 0.59 -3.84 -18.42
CA VAL A 91 -0.67 -3.61 -17.68
C VAL A 91 -1.64 -2.78 -18.52
N HIS A 92 -1.16 -1.74 -19.22
CA HIS A 92 -1.99 -0.94 -20.13
C HIS A 92 -2.45 -1.69 -21.37
N ASP A 93 -1.62 -2.61 -21.90
CA ASP A 93 -1.96 -3.43 -23.06
C ASP A 93 -3.07 -4.45 -22.76
N VAL A 94 -3.07 -5.01 -21.54
CA VAL A 94 -3.96 -6.14 -21.20
C VAL A 94 -5.21 -5.73 -20.42
N LEU A 95 -5.24 -4.54 -19.82
CA LEU A 95 -6.36 -4.08 -19.01
C LEU A 95 -7.11 -2.91 -19.66
N ASN A 96 -8.43 -3.00 -19.61
CA ASN A 96 -9.31 -1.88 -19.91
C ASN A 96 -9.80 -1.24 -18.60
N TYR A 97 -9.74 0.08 -18.51
CA TYR A 97 -10.24 0.80 -17.33
C TYR A 97 -11.75 0.63 -17.18
N GLN A 98 -12.21 0.14 -16.05
CA GLN A 98 -13.62 -0.01 -15.73
C GLN A 98 -13.86 0.10 -14.23
N LEU A 99 -14.84 0.94 -13.85
CA LEU A 99 -15.19 1.14 -12.44
C LEU A 99 -15.74 -0.13 -11.80
N ASP A 100 -15.44 -0.34 -10.55
CA ASP A 100 -15.89 -1.45 -9.71
C ASP A 100 -17.40 -1.63 -9.66
N SER A 101 -18.16 -0.53 -9.61
CA SER A 101 -19.62 -0.58 -9.61
C SER A 101 -20.18 -1.26 -10.85
N ALA A 102 -19.51 -1.12 -12.00
CA ALA A 102 -19.90 -1.76 -13.26
C ALA A 102 -19.33 -3.19 -13.39
N LEU A 103 -18.16 -3.46 -12.81
CA LEU A 103 -17.48 -4.75 -12.92
C LEU A 103 -17.93 -5.75 -11.84
N TRP A 104 -18.00 -5.28 -10.59
CA TRP A 104 -18.24 -6.14 -9.41
C TRP A 104 -19.59 -5.87 -8.72
N GLY A 105 -20.34 -4.82 -9.15
CA GLY A 105 -21.54 -4.36 -8.45
C GLY A 105 -21.27 -3.81 -7.04
N ARG A 106 -20.05 -3.34 -6.80
CA ARG A 106 -19.57 -2.77 -5.53
C ARG A 106 -18.93 -1.41 -5.80
N GLU A 107 -18.90 -0.53 -4.80
CA GLU A 107 -18.33 0.82 -4.96
C GLU A 107 -16.79 0.86 -4.86
N ASP A 108 -16.19 -0.11 -4.17
CA ASP A 108 -14.74 -0.14 -3.86
C ASP A 108 -14.32 -1.60 -3.62
N TYR A 109 -13.76 -2.25 -4.63
CA TYR A 109 -13.34 -3.63 -4.60
C TYR A 109 -11.94 -3.80 -5.17
N TRP A 110 -10.95 -3.85 -4.33
CA TRP A 110 -9.56 -4.05 -4.73
C TRP A 110 -9.35 -5.50 -5.17
N ALA A 111 -9.29 -5.74 -6.47
CA ALA A 111 -9.10 -7.06 -7.01
C ALA A 111 -7.65 -7.56 -6.83
N SER A 112 -7.47 -8.87 -6.76
CA SER A 112 -6.14 -9.45 -6.83
C SER A 112 -5.59 -9.39 -8.27
N PRO A 113 -4.28 -9.52 -8.49
CA PRO A 113 -3.72 -9.60 -9.84
C PRO A 113 -4.36 -10.68 -10.69
N LEU A 114 -4.71 -11.81 -10.08
CA LEU A 114 -5.34 -12.91 -10.81
C LEU A 114 -6.78 -12.57 -11.23
N GLU A 115 -7.56 -11.99 -10.33
CA GLU A 115 -8.92 -11.50 -10.63
C GLU A 115 -8.89 -10.43 -11.72
N THR A 116 -7.97 -9.46 -11.62
CA THR A 116 -7.81 -8.36 -12.57
C THR A 116 -7.43 -8.88 -13.96
N LEU A 117 -6.43 -9.76 -14.06
CA LEU A 117 -6.01 -10.38 -15.33
C LEU A 117 -7.13 -11.23 -15.95
N ALA A 118 -7.85 -12.00 -15.13
CA ALA A 118 -8.93 -12.85 -15.61
C ALA A 118 -10.09 -12.02 -16.17
N GLN A 119 -10.37 -10.85 -15.59
CA GLN A 119 -11.38 -9.93 -16.12
C GLN A 119 -10.88 -9.12 -17.34
N GLY A 120 -9.57 -8.93 -17.49
CA GLY A 120 -8.98 -7.99 -18.44
C GLY A 120 -9.45 -6.56 -18.24
N ARG A 121 -9.91 -6.24 -17.04
CA ARG A 121 -10.51 -4.95 -16.66
C ARG A 121 -10.28 -4.69 -15.19
N GLY A 122 -10.25 -3.41 -14.83
CA GLY A 122 -10.14 -2.94 -13.45
C GLY A 122 -10.14 -1.42 -13.38
N ASP A 123 -10.18 -0.87 -12.20
CA ASP A 123 -9.99 0.57 -12.01
C ASP A 123 -8.61 0.92 -11.42
N CYS A 124 -8.46 2.09 -10.83
CA CYS A 124 -7.13 2.62 -10.51
C CYS A 124 -6.35 1.74 -9.53
N GLU A 125 -7.00 1.20 -8.51
CA GLU A 125 -6.34 0.33 -7.53
C GLU A 125 -5.91 -1.01 -8.12
N ASP A 126 -6.69 -1.57 -9.03
CA ASP A 126 -6.39 -2.85 -9.67
C ASP A 126 -5.13 -2.74 -10.55
N PHE A 127 -5.03 -1.65 -11.33
CA PHE A 127 -3.83 -1.33 -12.10
C PHE A 127 -2.60 -1.20 -11.19
N VAL A 128 -2.74 -0.45 -10.11
CA VAL A 128 -1.63 -0.23 -9.16
C VAL A 128 -1.22 -1.51 -8.46
N ILE A 129 -2.18 -2.35 -8.05
CA ILE A 129 -1.90 -3.60 -7.35
C ILE A 129 -1.13 -4.57 -8.26
N ILE A 130 -1.56 -4.74 -9.52
CA ILE A 130 -0.83 -5.63 -10.45
C ILE A 130 0.55 -5.09 -10.81
N GLN A 131 0.71 -3.78 -11.01
CA GLN A 131 2.01 -3.15 -11.23
C GLN A 131 2.93 -3.36 -10.03
N TYR A 132 2.44 -3.13 -8.81
CA TYR A 132 3.19 -3.31 -7.56
C TYR A 132 3.68 -4.75 -7.39
N ILE A 133 2.80 -5.74 -7.50
CA ILE A 133 3.16 -7.16 -7.37
C ILE A 133 4.13 -7.58 -8.48
N SER A 134 3.93 -7.09 -9.69
CA SER A 134 4.83 -7.37 -10.82
C SER A 134 6.23 -6.82 -10.61
N LEU A 135 6.36 -5.59 -10.11
CA LEU A 135 7.65 -4.97 -9.80
C LEU A 135 8.37 -5.66 -8.64
N LEU A 136 7.64 -6.06 -7.59
CA LEU A 136 8.20 -6.88 -6.51
C LEU A 136 8.75 -8.20 -7.05
N SER A 137 7.97 -8.88 -7.91
CA SER A 137 8.39 -10.14 -8.55
C SER A 137 9.59 -9.96 -9.47
N ALA A 138 9.71 -8.81 -10.12
CA ALA A 138 10.87 -8.44 -10.92
C ALA A 138 12.10 -8.04 -10.08
N GLY A 139 12.01 -8.06 -8.74
CA GLY A 139 13.10 -7.79 -7.81
C GLY A 139 13.28 -6.32 -7.44
N ILE A 140 12.26 -5.47 -7.63
CA ILE A 140 12.24 -4.14 -6.99
C ILE A 140 11.87 -4.33 -5.52
N SER A 141 12.65 -3.72 -4.63
CA SER A 141 12.44 -3.81 -3.18
C SER A 141 11.17 -3.08 -2.75
N ASP A 142 10.45 -3.65 -1.75
CA ASP A 142 9.19 -3.12 -1.24
C ASP A 142 9.31 -1.69 -0.68
N ASP A 143 10.44 -1.37 -0.05
CA ASP A 143 10.73 -0.04 0.48
C ASP A 143 10.84 1.06 -0.59
N LYS A 144 11.04 0.66 -1.85
CA LYS A 144 11.06 1.55 -3.03
C LYS A 144 9.72 1.74 -3.71
N LEU A 145 8.69 1.02 -3.28
CA LEU A 145 7.37 1.06 -3.90
C LEU A 145 6.31 1.54 -2.91
N ARG A 146 5.43 2.42 -3.36
CA ARG A 146 4.26 2.84 -2.59
C ARG A 146 3.03 2.95 -3.48
N LEU A 147 1.95 2.35 -3.02
CA LEU A 147 0.61 2.64 -3.54
C LEU A 147 0.19 3.98 -2.94
N ILE A 148 -0.11 4.97 -3.77
CA ILE A 148 -0.36 6.35 -3.34
C ILE A 148 -1.80 6.71 -3.64
N TYR A 149 -2.60 6.91 -2.58
CA TYR A 149 -3.95 7.44 -2.71
C TYR A 149 -3.87 8.95 -2.89
N VAL A 150 -4.45 9.44 -3.97
CA VAL A 150 -4.41 10.84 -4.37
C VAL A 150 -5.82 11.40 -4.62
N ARG A 151 -5.94 12.72 -4.62
CA ARG A 151 -7.04 13.42 -5.28
C ARG A 151 -6.56 13.88 -6.64
N ALA A 152 -7.11 13.31 -7.71
CA ALA A 152 -6.80 13.68 -9.08
C ALA A 152 -7.74 14.80 -9.55
N ARG A 153 -7.20 15.87 -10.11
CA ARG A 153 -7.96 16.95 -10.74
C ARG A 153 -8.31 16.55 -12.15
N ILE A 154 -9.61 16.49 -12.44
CA ILE A 154 -10.14 16.06 -13.74
C ILE A 154 -10.62 17.26 -14.52
N GLY A 155 -10.31 17.32 -15.82
CA GLY A 155 -10.77 18.40 -16.72
C GLY A 155 -9.78 19.54 -16.90
N GLY A 156 -8.50 19.31 -16.57
CA GLY A 156 -7.40 20.27 -16.80
C GLY A 156 -7.08 21.18 -15.61
N PRO A 157 -6.04 22.04 -15.76
CA PRO A 157 -5.45 22.79 -14.64
C PRO A 157 -6.40 23.75 -13.93
N ALA A 158 -7.40 24.29 -14.63
CA ALA A 158 -8.37 25.23 -14.07
C ALA A 158 -9.63 24.55 -13.51
N SER A 159 -9.74 23.24 -13.61
CA SER A 159 -10.94 22.51 -13.15
C SER A 159 -10.98 22.44 -11.61
N PRO A 160 -12.14 22.74 -10.99
CA PRO A 160 -12.34 22.51 -9.57
C PRO A 160 -12.70 21.04 -9.24
N VAL A 161 -12.93 20.21 -10.27
CA VAL A 161 -13.40 18.84 -10.09
C VAL A 161 -12.23 17.95 -9.69
N THR A 162 -12.35 17.29 -8.54
CA THR A 162 -11.39 16.28 -8.09
C THR A 162 -12.09 14.95 -7.85
N ARG A 163 -11.34 13.84 -8.04
CA ARG A 163 -11.83 12.49 -7.77
C ARG A 163 -10.78 11.71 -6.96
N PRO A 164 -11.23 10.79 -6.11
CA PRO A 164 -10.32 9.77 -5.55
C PRO A 164 -9.62 9.02 -6.68
N HIS A 165 -8.34 8.72 -6.49
CA HIS A 165 -7.54 7.99 -7.46
C HIS A 165 -6.35 7.34 -6.77
N MET A 166 -5.77 6.32 -7.39
CA MET A 166 -4.58 5.63 -6.90
C MET A 166 -3.52 5.56 -8.00
N VAL A 167 -2.26 5.79 -7.63
CA VAL A 167 -1.10 5.65 -8.51
C VAL A 167 -0.01 4.86 -7.80
N LEU A 168 0.89 4.24 -8.56
CA LEU A 168 2.08 3.60 -8.01
C LEU A 168 3.26 4.57 -8.07
N GLY A 169 3.94 4.76 -6.94
CA GLY A 169 5.17 5.53 -6.84
C GLY A 169 6.38 4.63 -6.68
N TYR A 170 7.38 4.79 -7.54
CA TYR A 170 8.71 4.22 -7.38
C TYR A 170 9.66 5.29 -6.85
N TYR A 171 10.29 5.02 -5.71
CA TYR A 171 11.27 5.87 -5.04
C TYR A 171 12.68 5.32 -5.26
N PRO A 172 13.54 5.95 -6.07
CA PRO A 172 14.89 5.44 -6.29
C PRO A 172 15.71 5.38 -5.00
N GLU A 173 15.55 6.38 -4.14
CA GLU A 173 16.19 6.49 -2.82
C GLU A 173 15.19 6.98 -1.77
N PRO A 174 15.41 6.73 -0.47
CA PRO A 174 14.59 7.27 0.60
C PRO A 174 14.51 8.81 0.55
N GLY A 175 13.29 9.34 0.47
CA GLY A 175 13.04 10.78 0.40
C GLY A 175 13.26 11.40 -0.98
N ALA A 176 13.63 10.64 -1.99
CA ALA A 176 13.67 11.11 -3.36
C ALA A 176 12.25 11.36 -3.90
N GLU A 177 12.17 12.14 -4.95
CA GLU A 177 10.95 12.31 -5.71
C GLU A 177 10.55 10.98 -6.38
N PRO A 178 9.30 10.53 -6.23
CA PRO A 178 8.87 9.31 -6.88
C PRO A 178 8.60 9.51 -8.37
N ILE A 179 8.87 8.45 -9.13
CA ILE A 179 8.40 8.27 -10.48
C ILE A 179 7.05 7.55 -10.42
N LEU A 180 6.03 8.07 -11.10
CA LEU A 180 4.65 7.61 -11.01
C LEU A 180 4.23 6.77 -12.21
N LEU A 181 3.54 5.65 -11.93
CA LEU A 181 2.80 4.85 -12.89
C LEU A 181 1.32 5.05 -12.58
N ASP A 182 0.50 5.28 -13.61
CA ASP A 182 -0.88 5.72 -13.47
C ASP A 182 -1.78 5.04 -14.52
N SER A 183 -2.93 4.52 -14.12
CA SER A 183 -3.91 3.89 -15.01
C SER A 183 -4.56 4.85 -16.03
N LEU A 184 -4.48 6.15 -15.80
CA LEU A 184 -5.07 7.18 -16.69
C LEU A 184 -4.13 7.65 -17.79
N ILE A 185 -2.82 7.42 -17.65
CA ILE A 185 -1.80 7.78 -18.64
C ILE A 185 -0.72 6.71 -18.71
N GLU A 186 -0.27 6.39 -19.90
CA GLU A 186 0.81 5.42 -20.11
C GLU A 186 2.20 6.00 -19.80
N ASP A 187 2.33 7.33 -19.85
CA ASP A 187 3.60 7.99 -19.57
C ASP A 187 4.00 7.83 -18.10
N ILE A 188 5.24 7.40 -17.89
CA ILE A 188 5.85 7.28 -16.57
C ILE A 188 6.55 8.60 -16.27
N LEU A 189 6.03 9.37 -15.31
CA LEU A 189 6.45 10.74 -15.05
C LEU A 189 6.87 10.93 -13.58
N PRO A 190 7.81 11.86 -13.31
CA PRO A 190 8.11 12.28 -11.94
C PRO A 190 6.89 13.00 -11.32
N ALA A 191 6.76 12.93 -10.01
CA ALA A 191 5.63 13.52 -9.29
C ALA A 191 5.49 15.03 -9.50
N SER A 192 6.58 15.75 -9.69
CA SER A 192 6.58 17.20 -9.98
C SER A 192 5.90 17.55 -11.31
N GLU A 193 5.86 16.64 -12.28
CA GLU A 193 5.15 16.83 -13.54
C GLU A 193 3.66 16.48 -13.45
N ARG A 194 3.23 15.84 -12.37
CA ARG A 194 1.84 15.45 -12.10
C ARG A 194 1.17 16.46 -11.13
N THR A 195 1.11 17.70 -11.54
CA THR A 195 0.49 18.81 -10.76
C THR A 195 -1.02 18.68 -10.60
N ASP A 196 -1.63 17.76 -11.31
CA ASP A 196 -3.02 17.34 -11.19
C ASP A 196 -3.28 16.44 -9.98
N LEU A 197 -2.26 15.82 -9.40
CA LEU A 197 -2.37 14.88 -8.29
C LEU A 197 -2.02 15.54 -6.94
N THR A 198 -2.88 15.31 -5.95
CA THR A 198 -2.62 15.74 -4.57
C THR A 198 -2.58 14.51 -3.66
N PRO A 199 -1.43 14.13 -3.08
CA PRO A 199 -1.32 12.94 -2.25
C PRO A 199 -2.11 13.10 -0.94
N VAL A 200 -2.78 12.03 -0.52
CA VAL A 200 -3.57 11.93 0.72
C VAL A 200 -2.89 11.01 1.71
N PHE A 201 -2.55 9.81 1.30
CA PHE A 201 -1.73 8.85 2.04
C PHE A 201 -1.08 7.88 1.05
N SER A 202 -0.08 7.17 1.53
CA SER A 202 0.56 6.10 0.75
C SER A 202 0.85 4.90 1.65
N PHE A 203 1.03 3.73 1.04
CA PHE A 203 1.31 2.50 1.77
C PHE A 203 2.05 1.50 0.88
N ASN A 204 2.64 0.49 1.50
CA ASN A 204 3.16 -0.70 0.85
C ASN A 204 2.70 -1.96 1.60
N SER A 205 3.38 -3.09 1.43
CA SER A 205 3.00 -4.33 2.11
C SER A 205 2.99 -4.19 3.63
N SER A 206 3.81 -3.32 4.19
CA SER A 206 4.13 -3.24 5.61
C SER A 206 3.71 -1.94 6.28
N GLU A 207 3.92 -0.82 5.64
CA GLU A 207 3.81 0.51 6.25
C GLU A 207 2.77 1.41 5.58
N LEU A 208 2.27 2.37 6.36
CA LEU A 208 1.36 3.43 5.94
C LEU A 208 1.99 4.79 6.25
N TRP A 209 1.91 5.73 5.32
CA TRP A 209 2.37 7.12 5.48
C TRP A 209 1.22 8.10 5.23
N ALA A 210 1.09 9.09 6.07
CA ALA A 210 0.08 10.14 5.91
C ALA A 210 0.60 11.27 5.02
N GLY A 211 -0.17 11.68 4.04
CA GLY A 211 0.17 12.75 3.10
C GLY A 211 1.45 12.46 2.33
N GLY A 212 2.22 13.50 2.01
CA GLY A 212 3.56 13.40 1.43
C GLY A 212 4.68 13.23 2.46
N SER A 213 4.36 12.90 3.72
CA SER A 213 5.34 12.78 4.79
C SER A 213 6.18 11.51 4.65
N GLY A 214 7.47 11.61 5.04
CA GLY A 214 8.35 10.44 5.12
C GLY A 214 8.16 9.62 6.40
N ALA A 215 7.33 10.09 7.37
CA ALA A 215 7.14 9.43 8.65
C ALA A 215 6.04 8.36 8.54
N SER A 216 6.37 7.12 8.96
CA SER A 216 5.41 6.02 9.01
C SER A 216 4.32 6.29 10.05
N ALA A 217 3.07 6.06 9.66
CA ALA A 217 1.90 6.11 10.54
C ALA A 217 1.55 4.72 11.11
N GLY A 218 2.37 3.71 10.84
CA GLY A 218 2.23 2.33 11.34
C GLY A 218 1.85 1.32 10.27
N SER A 219 1.41 0.14 10.68
CA SER A 219 1.11 -0.97 9.77
C SER A 219 -0.04 -0.67 8.80
N SER A 220 0.20 -0.87 7.51
CA SER A 220 -0.79 -0.75 6.44
C SER A 220 -1.90 -1.79 6.60
N THR A 221 -1.54 -3.04 6.87
CA THR A 221 -2.49 -4.15 7.01
C THR A 221 -3.38 -4.04 8.24
N ALA A 222 -2.90 -3.38 9.31
CA ALA A 222 -3.72 -3.11 10.49
C ALA A 222 -4.77 -2.01 10.26
N ARG A 223 -4.50 -1.07 9.35
CA ARG A 223 -5.32 0.14 9.16
C ARG A 223 -6.18 0.12 7.89
N LEU A 224 -5.74 -0.61 6.86
CA LEU A 224 -6.43 -0.66 5.57
C LEU A 224 -7.05 -2.05 5.35
N SER A 225 -8.36 -2.19 5.65
CA SER A 225 -9.07 -3.44 5.46
C SER A 225 -9.13 -3.91 4.00
N PRO A 226 -9.34 -3.04 2.97
CA PRO A 226 -9.27 -3.47 1.58
C PRO A 226 -7.91 -4.09 1.24
N TRP A 227 -6.81 -3.45 1.66
CA TRP A 227 -5.46 -3.96 1.45
C TRP A 227 -5.24 -5.33 2.10
N ARG A 228 -5.62 -5.49 3.36
CA ARG A 228 -5.55 -6.80 4.03
C ARG A 228 -6.34 -7.87 3.29
N ASN A 229 -7.56 -7.55 2.86
CA ASN A 229 -8.42 -8.48 2.15
C ASN A 229 -7.83 -8.94 0.81
N VAL A 230 -7.20 -8.04 0.04
CA VAL A 230 -6.56 -8.41 -1.22
C VAL A 230 -5.30 -9.24 -0.97
N LEU A 231 -4.50 -8.92 0.05
CA LEU A 231 -3.34 -9.76 0.44
C LEU A 231 -3.76 -11.18 0.83
N ASP A 232 -4.88 -11.33 1.53
CA ASP A 232 -5.40 -12.65 1.92
C ASP A 232 -5.87 -13.47 0.70
N ARG A 233 -6.51 -12.83 -0.29
CA ARG A 233 -6.86 -13.48 -1.56
C ARG A 233 -5.62 -13.88 -2.35
N MET A 234 -4.65 -12.97 -2.51
CA MET A 234 -3.39 -13.23 -3.19
C MET A 234 -2.66 -14.45 -2.63
N ARG A 235 -2.65 -14.64 -1.30
CA ARG A 235 -2.05 -15.84 -0.69
C ARG A 235 -2.74 -17.13 -1.15
N SER A 236 -4.06 -17.13 -1.27
CA SER A 236 -4.81 -18.29 -1.79
C SER A 236 -4.57 -18.53 -3.28
N GLU A 237 -4.06 -17.54 -4.00
CA GLU A 237 -3.78 -17.54 -5.42
C GLU A 237 -2.30 -17.84 -5.76
N GLY A 238 -1.47 -18.07 -4.75
CA GLY A 238 -0.05 -18.40 -4.94
C GLY A 238 0.90 -17.22 -4.81
N VAL A 239 0.40 -16.02 -4.49
CA VAL A 239 1.28 -14.87 -4.18
C VAL A 239 1.65 -14.91 -2.71
N THR A 240 2.90 -15.22 -2.41
CA THR A 240 3.36 -15.39 -1.04
C THR A 240 4.10 -14.17 -0.50
N PHE A 241 3.70 -13.76 0.71
CA PHE A 241 4.41 -12.81 1.54
C PHE A 241 4.90 -13.56 2.78
N ASN A 242 6.20 -13.61 3.02
CA ASN A 242 6.73 -14.09 4.28
C ASN A 242 6.42 -13.05 5.36
N VAL A 243 5.67 -13.48 6.36
CA VAL A 243 5.67 -12.80 7.66
C VAL A 243 6.78 -13.50 8.44
N PRO A 244 7.91 -12.86 8.72
CA PRO A 244 8.91 -13.43 9.61
C PRO A 244 8.21 -13.83 10.92
N ARG A 245 8.50 -15.03 11.43
CA ARG A 245 7.89 -15.58 12.66
C ARG A 245 8.56 -15.01 13.91
#